data_82e988ed06d91383421ccddac534a7af
#
_entry.id   82e988ed06d91383421ccddac534a7af
#
_cell.length_a   1.000
_cell.length_b   1.000
_cell.length_c   1.000
_cell.angle_alpha   90.00
_cell.angle_beta   90.00
_cell.angle_gamma   90.00
#
_symmetry.space_group_name_H-M   'P 1'
#
loop_
_entity.id
_entity.type
_entity.pdbx_description
1 polymer ?
#
loop_
_entity_poly.entity_id
_entity_poly.type
_entity_poly.pdbx_seq_one_letter_code
_entity_poly.pdbx_strand_id
1 'polypeptide(L)'
;MSSLVQSVDWLAIAPPTLAAVVGLVVLVADLFIGEDKKAVLGWVSVAGLAASALMLLPLRDGDRATFCLTGDAHACSYTADRFTLVIQFLVLGGALLAALLSVTALKDANKDLPEGEFWFLLLSSAAGAALLPASRDLATLIVALEVASLPAFALVGIKRGDKKSSEAALKFFLSSVTATAVSLMGVSFVYATTGSLYLTQIADKIQHVDGQFHTLAQAGVVLTLVGFAFKTAAVPFHFWVPDTYVGAPLPIAAYLSVVGKAVGFSGLILVTVVALPSYGDVWGPALAALAAFTMTVGNVGALRQQATRAYSAVRLLAWSSVGQAGYLLVPIASAAYSKDAEKAIGSTVAYALMYAVVNLGAFAVAALVARTSPLNRISDYRGLYARSPLSALILGFFLLCLAGLPPGIIGLFAKVTVFAAAVDAGLGWLAVVMAVNVVIALFYYLQWTTLLFRAPEGESEKHRVPAPLTAAIALTAVLGIALSGAPQLVLRFSATGLF
;
A
#
# COMPACT_ATOMS: atom_id res chain seq x y z
N MET A 1 39.99 -8.73 -21.79
CA MET A 1 38.61 -9.13 -22.10
C MET A 1 37.77 -8.86 -20.86
N SER A 2 37.01 -7.77 -20.82
CA SER A 2 36.02 -7.56 -19.77
C SER A 2 34.99 -8.70 -19.89
N SER A 3 34.75 -9.41 -18.80
CA SER A 3 33.75 -10.47 -18.81
C SER A 3 32.39 -9.86 -19.16
N LEU A 4 31.75 -10.37 -20.20
CA LEU A 4 30.39 -9.98 -20.58
C LEU A 4 29.34 -10.44 -19.56
N VAL A 5 29.78 -11.13 -18.48
CA VAL A 5 28.93 -11.61 -17.40
C VAL A 5 28.82 -10.49 -16.35
N GLN A 6 27.63 -9.97 -16.19
CA GLN A 6 27.32 -9.00 -15.16
C GLN A 6 27.42 -9.65 -13.78
N SER A 7 28.13 -9.04 -12.85
CA SER A 7 28.17 -9.48 -11.45
C SER A 7 26.86 -9.09 -10.77
N VAL A 8 26.08 -10.06 -10.28
CA VAL A 8 24.83 -9.83 -9.58
C VAL A 8 25.12 -9.70 -8.08
N ASP A 9 24.68 -8.61 -7.46
CA ASP A 9 24.67 -8.50 -5.99
C ASP A 9 23.46 -9.25 -5.43
N TRP A 10 23.67 -10.54 -5.10
CA TRP A 10 22.64 -11.43 -4.58
C TRP A 10 22.07 -10.96 -3.23
N LEU A 11 22.85 -10.23 -2.43
CA LEU A 11 22.37 -9.70 -1.16
C LEU A 11 21.39 -8.56 -1.38
N ALA A 12 21.67 -7.67 -2.35
CA ALA A 12 20.79 -6.56 -2.68
C ALA A 12 19.38 -7.03 -3.11
N ILE A 13 19.34 -8.07 -3.96
CA ILE A 13 18.06 -8.60 -4.49
C ILE A 13 17.42 -9.66 -3.58
N ALA A 14 18.06 -10.04 -2.47
CA ALA A 14 17.57 -11.12 -1.60
C ALA A 14 16.14 -10.91 -1.08
N PRO A 15 15.72 -9.72 -0.60
CA PRO A 15 14.38 -9.54 -0.06
C PRO A 15 13.24 -9.94 -1.03
N PRO A 16 13.12 -9.39 -2.23
CA PRO A 16 12.06 -9.80 -3.17
C PRO A 16 12.26 -11.22 -3.72
N THR A 17 13.51 -11.65 -3.94
CA THR A 17 13.82 -12.97 -4.49
C THR A 17 13.44 -14.09 -3.52
N LEU A 18 13.72 -13.92 -2.23
CA LEU A 18 13.36 -14.92 -1.21
C LEU A 18 11.85 -15.12 -1.13
N ALA A 19 11.07 -14.02 -1.16
CA ALA A 19 9.62 -14.12 -1.19
C ALA A 19 9.13 -14.90 -2.42
N ALA A 20 9.68 -14.63 -3.61
CA ALA A 20 9.33 -15.34 -4.84
C ALA A 20 9.70 -16.82 -4.77
N VAL A 21 10.91 -17.15 -4.29
CA VAL A 21 11.39 -18.55 -4.17
C VAL A 21 10.52 -19.33 -3.18
N VAL A 22 10.20 -18.75 -2.02
CA VAL A 22 9.29 -19.40 -1.05
C VAL A 22 7.91 -19.62 -1.68
N GLY A 23 7.41 -18.67 -2.46
CA GLY A 23 6.15 -18.83 -3.21
C GLY A 23 6.17 -20.05 -4.14
N LEU A 24 7.22 -20.20 -4.92
CA LEU A 24 7.41 -21.37 -5.80
C LEU A 24 7.52 -22.67 -5.01
N VAL A 25 8.28 -22.66 -3.92
CA VAL A 25 8.43 -23.85 -3.04
C VAL A 25 7.08 -24.26 -2.46
N VAL A 26 6.28 -23.30 -2.00
CA VAL A 26 4.95 -23.56 -1.44
C VAL A 26 4.00 -24.14 -2.51
N LEU A 27 4.00 -23.58 -3.72
CA LEU A 27 3.19 -24.08 -4.82
C LEU A 27 3.55 -25.53 -5.19
N VAL A 28 4.85 -25.83 -5.28
CA VAL A 28 5.32 -27.19 -5.60
C VAL A 28 5.03 -28.14 -4.44
N ALA A 29 5.26 -27.72 -3.21
CA ALA A 29 5.00 -28.52 -2.01
C ALA A 29 3.52 -28.88 -1.85
N ASP A 30 2.60 -28.01 -2.27
CA ASP A 30 1.16 -28.26 -2.24
C ASP A 30 0.75 -29.53 -3.02
N LEU A 31 1.48 -29.85 -4.10
CA LEU A 31 1.23 -31.05 -4.93
C LEU A 31 1.52 -32.36 -4.19
N PHE A 32 2.38 -32.33 -3.16
CA PHE A 32 2.85 -33.50 -2.43
C PHE A 32 2.30 -33.59 -1.01
N ILE A 33 1.72 -32.51 -0.50
CA ILE A 33 1.18 -32.45 0.86
C ILE A 33 -0.31 -32.80 0.86
N GLY A 34 -0.68 -33.79 1.67
CA GLY A 34 -2.09 -34.18 1.83
C GLY A 34 -2.93 -33.07 2.45
N GLU A 35 -4.21 -33.01 2.09
CA GLU A 35 -5.20 -31.99 2.48
C GLU A 35 -5.20 -31.67 3.99
N ASP A 36 -5.01 -32.67 4.85
CA ASP A 36 -5.03 -32.50 6.31
C ASP A 36 -3.81 -31.76 6.86
N LYS A 37 -2.74 -31.63 6.07
CA LYS A 37 -1.46 -31.00 6.45
C LYS A 37 -1.20 -29.68 5.75
N LYS A 38 -2.08 -29.22 4.85
CA LYS A 38 -1.89 -27.98 4.06
C LYS A 38 -1.68 -26.73 4.91
N ALA A 39 -2.20 -26.69 6.14
CA ALA A 39 -1.95 -25.59 7.07
C ALA A 39 -0.44 -25.29 7.30
N VAL A 40 0.46 -26.26 7.03
CA VAL A 40 1.92 -26.06 7.07
C VAL A 40 2.37 -25.05 6.04
N LEU A 41 1.76 -25.03 4.84
CA LEU A 41 2.09 -24.10 3.76
C LEU A 41 1.91 -22.63 4.21
N GLY A 42 0.89 -22.36 5.00
CA GLY A 42 0.66 -21.05 5.59
C GLY A 42 1.79 -20.62 6.51
N TRP A 43 2.25 -21.51 7.39
CA TRP A 43 3.35 -21.19 8.29
C TRP A 43 4.71 -21.07 7.59
N VAL A 44 4.94 -21.87 6.54
CA VAL A 44 6.13 -21.71 5.66
C VAL A 44 6.09 -20.34 4.98
N SER A 45 4.92 -19.90 4.50
CA SER A 45 4.74 -18.59 3.88
C SER A 45 4.98 -17.45 4.86
N VAL A 46 4.45 -17.55 6.09
CA VAL A 46 4.70 -16.57 7.17
C VAL A 46 6.19 -16.51 7.52
N ALA A 47 6.85 -17.66 7.69
CA ALA A 47 8.29 -17.74 7.97
C ALA A 47 9.13 -17.17 6.81
N GLY A 48 8.74 -17.45 5.55
CA GLY A 48 9.39 -16.92 4.36
C GLY A 48 9.30 -15.40 4.25
N LEU A 49 8.12 -14.81 4.52
CA LEU A 49 7.96 -13.35 4.55
C LEU A 49 8.75 -12.71 5.69
N ALA A 50 8.78 -13.34 6.87
CA ALA A 50 9.59 -12.87 7.99
C ALA A 50 11.09 -12.92 7.65
N ALA A 51 11.56 -14.01 7.05
CA ALA A 51 12.94 -14.15 6.59
C ALA A 51 13.28 -13.10 5.51
N SER A 52 12.37 -12.88 4.55
CA SER A 52 12.49 -11.84 3.51
C SER A 52 12.65 -10.44 4.12
N ALA A 53 11.85 -10.12 5.14
CA ALA A 53 11.96 -8.85 5.87
C ALA A 53 13.27 -8.74 6.67
N LEU A 54 13.77 -9.85 7.25
CA LEU A 54 15.04 -9.87 7.96
C LEU A 54 16.24 -9.67 7.03
N MET A 55 16.13 -10.03 5.73
CA MET A 55 17.18 -9.76 4.74
C MET A 55 17.40 -8.25 4.48
N LEU A 56 16.53 -7.37 4.97
CA LEU A 56 16.76 -5.92 4.94
C LEU A 56 17.83 -5.47 5.95
N LEU A 57 18.08 -6.22 7.02
CA LEU A 57 19.01 -5.83 8.09
C LEU A 57 20.46 -5.66 7.60
N PRO A 58 21.03 -6.62 6.83
CA PRO A 58 22.39 -6.48 6.33
C PRO A 58 22.56 -5.42 5.22
N LEU A 59 21.46 -4.87 4.70
CA LEU A 59 21.46 -3.83 3.67
C LEU A 59 21.47 -2.40 4.26
N ARG A 60 21.45 -2.25 5.57
CA ARG A 60 21.36 -0.94 6.25
C ARG A 60 22.62 -0.08 6.15
N ASP A 61 23.78 -0.71 5.91
CA ASP A 61 25.10 -0.09 6.03
C ASP A 61 25.66 0.35 4.66
N GLY A 62 24.83 1.02 3.87
CA GLY A 62 25.23 1.62 2.59
C GLY A 62 24.36 1.17 1.42
N ASP A 63 24.38 1.98 0.38
CA ASP A 63 23.62 1.74 -0.84
C ASP A 63 24.26 0.65 -1.68
N ARG A 64 23.43 -0.22 -2.26
CA ARG A 64 23.86 -1.30 -3.16
C ARG A 64 23.08 -1.23 -4.46
N ALA A 65 23.78 -1.42 -5.56
CA ALA A 65 23.17 -1.42 -6.89
C ALA A 65 23.61 -2.66 -7.68
N THR A 66 22.73 -3.14 -8.53
CA THR A 66 23.02 -4.27 -9.42
C THR A 66 22.25 -4.14 -10.73
N PHE A 67 22.61 -4.96 -11.71
CA PHE A 67 22.10 -4.87 -13.09
C PHE A 67 22.40 -3.49 -13.72
N CYS A 68 23.65 -3.04 -13.56
CA CYS A 68 24.14 -1.79 -14.10
C CYS A 68 24.63 -1.95 -15.54
N LEU A 69 24.54 -0.88 -16.33
CA LEU A 69 25.11 -0.86 -17.68
C LEU A 69 26.64 -0.96 -17.63
N THR A 70 27.22 -1.72 -18.55
CA THR A 70 28.70 -1.88 -18.65
C THR A 70 29.40 -0.57 -19.00
N GLY A 71 28.72 0.37 -19.66
CA GLY A 71 29.25 1.68 -20.04
C GLY A 71 28.88 2.80 -19.06
N ASP A 72 28.00 2.57 -18.07
CA ASP A 72 27.55 3.55 -17.09
C ASP A 72 27.19 2.87 -15.78
N ALA A 73 28.12 2.91 -14.84
CA ALA A 73 27.96 2.28 -13.52
C ALA A 73 26.87 2.93 -12.63
N HIS A 74 26.37 4.11 -13.01
CA HIS A 74 25.29 4.82 -12.33
C HIS A 74 23.91 4.48 -12.91
N ALA A 75 23.85 3.89 -14.10
CA ALA A 75 22.61 3.41 -14.72
C ALA A 75 22.36 1.93 -14.37
N CYS A 76 21.80 1.70 -13.21
CA CYS A 76 21.46 0.35 -12.70
C CYS A 76 19.94 0.17 -12.71
N SER A 77 19.46 -1.07 -12.93
CA SER A 77 18.02 -1.37 -12.88
C SER A 77 17.50 -1.60 -11.47
N TYR A 78 18.36 -1.95 -10.53
CA TYR A 78 18.01 -2.22 -9.14
C TYR A 78 18.95 -1.50 -8.18
N THR A 79 18.38 -0.77 -7.22
CA THR A 79 19.13 -0.10 -6.15
C THR A 79 18.45 -0.33 -4.80
N ALA A 80 19.23 -0.81 -3.84
CA ALA A 80 18.84 -0.94 -2.44
C ALA A 80 19.40 0.24 -1.66
N ASP A 81 18.76 1.40 -1.77
CA ASP A 81 19.03 2.60 -0.99
C ASP A 81 18.04 2.70 0.20
N ARG A 82 18.16 3.75 0.97
CA ARG A 82 17.33 3.95 2.16
C ARG A 82 15.82 4.04 1.85
N PHE A 83 15.44 4.68 0.74
CA PHE A 83 14.06 4.72 0.28
C PHE A 83 13.53 3.31 0.02
N THR A 84 14.28 2.53 -0.76
CA THR A 84 13.96 1.14 -1.08
C THR A 84 13.75 0.30 0.17
N LEU A 85 14.71 0.35 1.12
CA LEU A 85 14.66 -0.48 2.32
C LEU A 85 13.44 -0.17 3.19
N VAL A 86 13.08 1.10 3.35
CA VAL A 86 11.91 1.49 4.15
C VAL A 86 10.60 1.05 3.50
N ILE A 87 10.49 1.20 2.19
CA ILE A 87 9.27 0.76 1.47
C ILE A 87 9.21 -0.78 1.42
N GLN A 88 10.33 -1.47 1.20
CA GLN A 88 10.37 -2.94 1.29
C GLN A 88 9.98 -3.44 2.69
N PHE A 89 10.41 -2.77 3.75
CA PHE A 89 9.99 -3.09 5.12
C PHE A 89 8.48 -2.91 5.29
N LEU A 90 7.89 -1.83 4.77
CA LEU A 90 6.45 -1.60 4.80
C LEU A 90 5.69 -2.70 4.03
N VAL A 91 6.17 -3.04 2.83
CA VAL A 91 5.56 -4.04 1.94
C VAL A 91 5.62 -5.44 2.56
N LEU A 92 6.82 -5.88 2.96
CA LEU A 92 7.03 -7.23 3.51
C LEU A 92 6.37 -7.38 4.89
N GLY A 93 6.44 -6.34 5.72
CA GLY A 93 5.73 -6.31 7.01
C GLY A 93 4.21 -6.31 6.84
N GLY A 94 3.69 -5.56 5.88
CA GLY A 94 2.27 -5.57 5.52
C GLY A 94 1.81 -6.92 4.98
N ALA A 95 2.62 -7.55 4.12
CA ALA A 95 2.36 -8.89 3.60
C ALA A 95 2.40 -9.95 4.70
N LEU A 96 3.34 -9.84 5.64
CA LEU A 96 3.44 -10.73 6.81
C LEU A 96 2.18 -10.64 7.70
N LEU A 97 1.70 -9.44 7.98
CA LEU A 97 0.45 -9.25 8.74
C LEU A 97 -0.75 -9.81 8.00
N ALA A 98 -0.85 -9.58 6.69
CA ALA A 98 -1.90 -10.17 5.86
C ALA A 98 -1.81 -11.70 5.82
N ALA A 99 -0.61 -12.27 5.79
CA ALA A 99 -0.39 -13.71 5.87
C ALA A 99 -0.88 -14.29 7.22
N LEU A 100 -0.57 -13.65 8.34
CA LEU A 100 -1.10 -14.05 9.66
C LEU A 100 -2.63 -14.04 9.72
N LEU A 101 -3.26 -13.03 9.14
CA LEU A 101 -4.73 -12.98 9.01
C LEU A 101 -5.26 -14.10 8.12
N SER A 102 -4.52 -14.43 7.05
CA SER A 102 -4.91 -15.45 6.07
C SER A 102 -4.88 -16.87 6.65
N VAL A 103 -3.94 -17.18 7.56
CA VAL A 103 -3.90 -18.50 8.25
C VAL A 103 -5.23 -18.79 8.93
N THR A 104 -5.82 -17.78 9.59
CA THR A 104 -7.14 -17.96 10.24
C THR A 104 -8.26 -18.03 9.21
N ALA A 105 -8.25 -17.16 8.20
CA ALA A 105 -9.30 -17.07 7.20
C ALA A 105 -9.40 -18.36 6.34
N LEU A 106 -8.26 -18.94 5.95
CA LEU A 106 -8.22 -20.20 5.20
C LEU A 106 -8.75 -21.37 6.03
N LYS A 107 -8.36 -21.44 7.30
CA LYS A 107 -8.88 -22.45 8.22
C LYS A 107 -10.40 -22.34 8.41
N ASP A 108 -10.93 -21.13 8.54
CA ASP A 108 -12.37 -20.88 8.71
C ASP A 108 -13.15 -21.14 7.40
N ALA A 109 -12.51 -21.02 6.24
CA ALA A 109 -13.10 -21.31 4.92
C ALA A 109 -13.31 -22.80 4.63
N ASN A 110 -12.84 -23.68 5.49
CA ASN A 110 -13.09 -25.14 5.46
C ASN A 110 -12.95 -25.76 4.06
N LYS A 111 -11.79 -25.53 3.40
CA LYS A 111 -11.42 -26.01 2.05
C LYS A 111 -12.11 -25.35 0.85
N ASP A 112 -12.92 -24.32 1.06
CA ASP A 112 -13.51 -23.57 -0.06
C ASP A 112 -12.48 -22.71 -0.82
N LEU A 113 -11.30 -22.47 -0.22
CA LEU A 113 -10.21 -21.73 -0.81
C LEU A 113 -9.02 -22.66 -1.12
N PRO A 114 -8.41 -22.56 -2.32
CA PRO A 114 -7.23 -23.34 -2.68
C PRO A 114 -6.00 -22.80 -1.95
N GLU A 115 -5.45 -23.57 -0.99
CA GLU A 115 -4.41 -23.08 -0.08
C GLU A 115 -3.07 -22.84 -0.78
N GLY A 116 -2.60 -23.78 -1.61
CA GLY A 116 -1.32 -23.67 -2.31
C GLY A 116 -1.25 -22.48 -3.24
N GLU A 117 -2.30 -22.32 -4.08
CA GLU A 117 -2.42 -21.19 -5.01
C GLU A 117 -2.57 -19.88 -4.25
N PHE A 118 -3.32 -19.85 -3.15
CA PHE A 118 -3.47 -18.65 -2.33
C PHE A 118 -2.12 -18.13 -1.83
N TRP A 119 -1.32 -19.02 -1.24
CA TRP A 119 -0.02 -18.64 -0.69
C TRP A 119 0.99 -18.25 -1.77
N PHE A 120 1.03 -19.00 -2.89
CA PHE A 120 1.86 -18.65 -4.04
C PHE A 120 1.52 -17.26 -4.58
N LEU A 121 0.24 -16.97 -4.77
CA LEU A 121 -0.20 -15.67 -5.30
C LEU A 121 0.12 -14.53 -4.34
N LEU A 122 -0.06 -14.73 -3.01
CA LEU A 122 0.28 -13.69 -2.02
C LEU A 122 1.77 -13.40 -2.00
N LEU A 123 2.62 -14.43 -2.00
CA LEU A 123 4.06 -14.30 -1.98
C LEU A 123 4.60 -13.70 -3.28
N SER A 124 4.05 -14.11 -4.43
CA SER A 124 4.41 -13.54 -5.75
C SER A 124 4.04 -12.05 -5.84
N SER A 125 2.84 -11.68 -5.37
CA SER A 125 2.43 -10.28 -5.29
C SER A 125 3.34 -9.46 -4.36
N ALA A 126 3.70 -10.02 -3.20
CA ALA A 126 4.60 -9.37 -2.25
C ALA A 126 6.02 -9.20 -2.81
N ALA A 127 6.53 -10.19 -3.56
CA ALA A 127 7.81 -10.11 -4.24
C ALA A 127 7.85 -8.97 -5.27
N GLY A 128 6.82 -8.86 -6.13
CA GLY A 128 6.68 -7.75 -7.07
C GLY A 128 6.56 -6.40 -6.38
N ALA A 129 5.79 -6.34 -5.31
CA ALA A 129 5.62 -5.13 -4.51
C ALA A 129 6.92 -4.70 -3.81
N ALA A 130 7.78 -5.65 -3.40
CA ALA A 130 9.09 -5.36 -2.84
C ALA A 130 10.15 -5.01 -3.92
N LEU A 131 9.99 -5.51 -5.15
CA LEU A 131 10.86 -5.18 -6.28
C LEU A 131 10.67 -3.72 -6.73
N LEU A 132 9.45 -3.22 -6.74
CA LEU A 132 9.11 -1.92 -7.34
C LEU A 132 9.89 -0.73 -6.75
N PRO A 133 9.98 -0.53 -5.42
CA PRO A 133 10.72 0.61 -4.86
C PRO A 133 12.22 0.56 -5.14
N ALA A 134 12.77 -0.60 -5.48
CA ALA A 134 14.16 -0.80 -5.86
C ALA A 134 14.44 -0.56 -7.35
N SER A 135 13.40 -0.48 -8.17
CA SER A 135 13.52 -0.29 -9.62
C SER A 135 14.07 1.08 -9.95
N ARG A 136 15.04 1.15 -10.86
CA ARG A 136 15.66 2.40 -11.32
C ARG A 136 15.60 2.58 -12.84
N ASP A 137 14.78 1.78 -13.51
CA ASP A 137 14.39 1.99 -14.89
C ASP A 137 12.87 1.76 -15.07
N LEU A 138 12.29 2.39 -16.10
CA LEU A 138 10.85 2.36 -16.36
C LEU A 138 10.34 0.96 -16.74
N ALA A 139 11.17 0.13 -17.40
CA ALA A 139 10.77 -1.23 -17.77
C ALA A 139 10.64 -2.11 -16.52
N THR A 140 11.66 -2.11 -15.65
CA THR A 140 11.62 -2.84 -14.37
C THR A 140 10.50 -2.34 -13.46
N LEU A 141 10.23 -1.02 -13.43
CA LEU A 141 9.11 -0.44 -12.71
C LEU A 141 7.75 -1.01 -13.16
N ILE A 142 7.50 -1.06 -14.46
CA ILE A 142 6.24 -1.59 -15.00
C ILE A 142 6.15 -3.11 -14.78
N VAL A 143 7.24 -3.85 -14.98
CA VAL A 143 7.26 -5.29 -14.70
C VAL A 143 6.97 -5.56 -13.22
N ALA A 144 7.60 -4.84 -12.31
CA ALA A 144 7.36 -4.96 -10.87
C ALA A 144 5.90 -4.61 -10.49
N LEU A 145 5.32 -3.58 -11.13
CA LEU A 145 3.92 -3.19 -10.97
C LEU A 145 2.98 -4.35 -11.37
N GLU A 146 3.25 -5.01 -12.49
CA GLU A 146 2.43 -6.12 -12.98
C GLU A 146 2.63 -7.40 -12.16
N VAL A 147 3.87 -7.72 -11.75
CA VAL A 147 4.14 -8.85 -10.85
C VAL A 147 3.45 -8.67 -9.48
N ALA A 148 3.34 -7.44 -8.99
CA ALA A 148 2.55 -7.15 -7.80
C ALA A 148 1.03 -7.26 -8.03
N SER A 149 0.56 -7.00 -9.26
CA SER A 149 -0.86 -6.81 -9.58
C SER A 149 -1.55 -8.08 -10.06
N LEU A 150 -0.95 -8.82 -11.00
CA LEU A 150 -1.57 -10.00 -11.61
C LEU A 150 -1.96 -11.07 -10.59
N PRO A 151 -1.07 -11.47 -9.63
CA PRO A 151 -1.46 -12.39 -8.58
C PRO A 151 -2.55 -11.81 -7.66
N ALA A 152 -2.55 -10.51 -7.42
CA ALA A 152 -3.56 -9.87 -6.59
C ALA A 152 -4.96 -9.92 -7.22
N PHE A 153 -5.10 -9.84 -8.55
CA PHE A 153 -6.39 -10.02 -9.22
C PHE A 153 -6.95 -11.41 -8.98
N ALA A 154 -6.10 -12.44 -9.10
CA ALA A 154 -6.48 -13.82 -8.82
C ALA A 154 -6.87 -14.01 -7.34
N LEU A 155 -6.13 -13.42 -6.40
CA LEU A 155 -6.47 -13.45 -4.96
C LEU A 155 -7.82 -12.80 -4.66
N VAL A 156 -8.18 -11.71 -5.35
CA VAL A 156 -9.50 -11.08 -5.19
C VAL A 156 -10.61 -12.01 -5.67
N GLY A 157 -10.39 -12.72 -6.78
CA GLY A 157 -11.35 -13.65 -7.38
C GLY A 157 -11.31 -15.09 -6.85
N ILE A 158 -10.52 -15.37 -5.80
CA ILE A 158 -10.20 -16.75 -5.39
C ILE A 158 -11.37 -17.53 -4.76
N LYS A 159 -12.43 -16.84 -4.30
CA LYS A 159 -13.62 -17.49 -3.73
C LYS A 159 -14.45 -18.13 -4.84
N ARG A 160 -14.39 -19.46 -4.92
CA ARG A 160 -15.12 -20.22 -5.94
C ARG A 160 -16.63 -20.05 -5.78
N GLY A 161 -17.32 -19.77 -6.88
CA GLY A 161 -18.79 -19.62 -6.90
C GLY A 161 -19.33 -18.33 -6.31
N ASP A 162 -18.50 -17.44 -5.76
CA ASP A 162 -18.93 -16.13 -5.25
C ASP A 162 -18.96 -15.10 -6.38
N LYS A 163 -20.18 -14.69 -6.78
CA LYS A 163 -20.40 -13.69 -7.83
C LYS A 163 -19.74 -12.34 -7.50
N LYS A 164 -19.71 -11.93 -6.22
CA LYS A 164 -19.10 -10.66 -5.80
C LYS A 164 -17.59 -10.70 -5.93
N SER A 165 -16.98 -11.83 -5.58
CA SER A 165 -15.54 -12.06 -5.75
C SER A 165 -15.15 -12.01 -7.22
N SER A 166 -15.89 -12.70 -8.09
CA SER A 166 -15.65 -12.71 -9.54
C SER A 166 -15.85 -11.33 -10.19
N GLU A 167 -16.92 -10.61 -9.81
CA GLU A 167 -17.18 -9.24 -10.28
C GLU A 167 -16.08 -8.27 -9.83
N ALA A 168 -15.66 -8.37 -8.57
CA ALA A 168 -14.59 -7.55 -8.01
C ALA A 168 -13.25 -7.77 -8.72
N ALA A 169 -12.89 -9.03 -8.96
CA ALA A 169 -11.67 -9.40 -9.68
C ALA A 169 -11.69 -8.87 -11.12
N LEU A 170 -12.81 -9.01 -11.82
CA LEU A 170 -12.95 -8.54 -13.20
C LEU A 170 -12.86 -7.00 -13.28
N LYS A 171 -13.55 -6.27 -12.40
CA LYS A 171 -13.45 -4.80 -12.32
C LYS A 171 -12.02 -4.36 -12.04
N PHE A 172 -11.36 -5.00 -11.08
CA PHE A 172 -9.99 -4.66 -10.70
C PHE A 172 -9.01 -4.96 -11.85
N PHE A 173 -9.11 -6.13 -12.48
CA PHE A 173 -8.29 -6.53 -13.62
C PHE A 173 -8.45 -5.58 -14.81
N LEU A 174 -9.67 -5.40 -15.32
CA LEU A 174 -9.90 -4.60 -16.53
C LEU A 174 -9.45 -3.14 -16.35
N SER A 175 -9.75 -2.55 -15.18
CA SER A 175 -9.35 -1.18 -14.90
C SER A 175 -7.85 -1.03 -14.71
N SER A 176 -7.17 -2.03 -14.11
CA SER A 176 -5.73 -2.02 -13.94
C SER A 176 -5.01 -2.13 -15.29
N VAL A 177 -5.39 -3.10 -16.11
CA VAL A 177 -4.77 -3.31 -17.45
C VAL A 177 -4.94 -2.07 -18.32
N THR A 178 -6.12 -1.43 -18.27
CA THR A 178 -6.35 -0.16 -19.00
C THR A 178 -5.41 0.94 -18.48
N ALA A 179 -5.26 1.10 -17.18
CA ALA A 179 -4.38 2.10 -16.59
C ALA A 179 -2.90 1.82 -16.93
N THR A 180 -2.47 0.56 -16.90
CA THR A 180 -1.10 0.15 -17.30
C THR A 180 -0.85 0.39 -18.77
N ALA A 181 -1.82 0.11 -19.66
CA ALA A 181 -1.70 0.39 -21.08
C ALA A 181 -1.50 1.88 -21.35
N VAL A 182 -2.21 2.75 -20.65
CA VAL A 182 -2.01 4.22 -20.72
C VAL A 182 -0.64 4.61 -20.20
N SER A 183 -0.18 4.02 -19.08
CA SER A 183 1.18 4.27 -18.57
C SER A 183 2.26 3.82 -19.54
N LEU A 184 2.12 2.66 -20.18
CA LEU A 184 3.07 2.15 -21.19
C LEU A 184 3.16 3.08 -22.39
N MET A 185 2.03 3.67 -22.82
CA MET A 185 2.05 4.70 -23.85
C MET A 185 2.85 5.93 -23.37
N GLY A 186 2.68 6.36 -22.12
CA GLY A 186 3.47 7.42 -21.52
C GLY A 186 4.97 7.11 -21.49
N VAL A 187 5.34 5.91 -21.04
CA VAL A 187 6.73 5.42 -21.04
C VAL A 187 7.31 5.43 -22.46
N SER A 188 6.52 5.03 -23.46
CA SER A 188 6.97 5.06 -24.87
C SER A 188 7.26 6.49 -25.33
N PHE A 189 6.47 7.49 -24.92
CA PHE A 189 6.71 8.89 -25.24
C PHE A 189 7.94 9.45 -24.51
N VAL A 190 8.13 9.11 -23.23
CA VAL A 190 9.36 9.47 -22.51
C VAL A 190 10.58 8.84 -23.18
N TYR A 191 10.51 7.56 -23.55
CA TYR A 191 11.59 6.90 -24.29
C TYR A 191 11.86 7.54 -25.65
N ALA A 192 10.82 7.87 -26.42
CA ALA A 192 10.96 8.51 -27.72
C ALA A 192 11.66 9.88 -27.64
N THR A 193 11.47 10.62 -26.53
CA THR A 193 12.05 11.95 -26.33
C THR A 193 13.44 11.92 -25.68
N THR A 194 13.76 10.87 -24.90
CA THR A 194 15.03 10.79 -24.14
C THR A 194 15.99 9.72 -24.67
N GLY A 195 15.49 8.72 -25.38
CA GLY A 195 16.26 7.55 -25.82
C GLY A 195 16.77 6.67 -24.66
N SER A 196 16.16 6.77 -23.46
CA SER A 196 16.55 5.98 -22.28
C SER A 196 15.34 5.52 -21.47
N LEU A 197 15.52 4.38 -20.77
CA LEU A 197 14.58 3.88 -19.76
C LEU A 197 15.10 4.08 -18.33
N TYR A 198 16.41 4.31 -18.14
CA TYR A 198 17.02 4.51 -16.82
C TYR A 198 16.61 5.87 -16.25
N LEU A 199 16.14 5.89 -14.99
CA LEU A 199 15.57 7.09 -14.37
C LEU A 199 16.57 8.25 -14.31
N THR A 200 17.83 7.98 -13.95
CA THR A 200 18.89 9.00 -13.90
C THR A 200 19.19 9.58 -15.26
N GLN A 201 19.29 8.73 -16.30
CA GLN A 201 19.52 9.18 -17.65
C GLN A 201 18.33 9.94 -18.25
N ILE A 202 17.09 9.57 -17.86
CA ILE A 202 15.89 10.32 -18.24
C ILE A 202 15.95 11.72 -17.62
N ALA A 203 16.28 11.83 -16.34
CA ALA A 203 16.37 13.11 -15.65
C ALA A 203 17.34 14.09 -16.31
N ASP A 204 18.47 13.61 -16.82
CA ASP A 204 19.45 14.44 -17.52
C ASP A 204 18.97 14.80 -18.93
N LYS A 205 18.51 13.82 -19.71
CA LYS A 205 18.19 14.02 -21.14
C LYS A 205 16.89 14.79 -21.36
N ILE A 206 15.89 14.62 -20.49
CA ILE A 206 14.58 15.26 -20.67
C ILE A 206 14.65 16.80 -20.56
N GLN A 207 15.68 17.32 -19.91
CA GLN A 207 15.93 18.78 -19.81
C GLN A 207 16.35 19.39 -21.14
N HIS A 208 16.85 18.57 -22.07
CA HIS A 208 17.42 19.00 -23.34
C HIS A 208 16.57 18.53 -24.54
N VAL A 209 15.29 18.26 -24.33
CA VAL A 209 14.36 17.85 -25.38
C VAL A 209 14.13 18.98 -26.34
N ASP A 210 14.28 18.74 -27.65
CA ASP A 210 14.01 19.71 -28.70
C ASP A 210 12.58 20.27 -28.59
N GLY A 211 12.41 21.58 -28.83
CA GLY A 211 11.15 22.30 -28.66
C GLY A 211 9.96 21.66 -29.40
N GLN A 212 10.21 21.03 -30.58
CA GLN A 212 9.19 20.31 -31.34
C GLN A 212 8.63 19.08 -30.61
N PHE A 213 9.38 18.48 -29.67
CA PHE A 213 8.98 17.31 -28.90
C PHE A 213 8.51 17.65 -27.47
N HIS A 214 8.49 18.91 -27.07
CA HIS A 214 8.14 19.34 -25.72
C HIS A 214 6.75 18.86 -25.32
N THR A 215 5.75 19.02 -26.21
CA THR A 215 4.37 18.53 -25.94
C THR A 215 4.31 17.02 -25.80
N LEU A 216 5.12 16.28 -26.60
CA LEU A 216 5.20 14.83 -26.50
C LEU A 216 5.80 14.41 -25.15
N ALA A 217 6.84 15.08 -24.68
CA ALA A 217 7.45 14.83 -23.37
C ALA A 217 6.44 15.11 -22.23
N GLN A 218 5.73 16.25 -22.27
CA GLN A 218 4.69 16.58 -21.29
C GLN A 218 3.57 15.52 -21.25
N ALA A 219 3.10 15.09 -22.42
CA ALA A 219 2.10 14.02 -22.51
C ALA A 219 2.66 12.71 -21.95
N GLY A 220 3.95 12.39 -22.25
CA GLY A 220 4.64 11.23 -21.69
C GLY A 220 4.68 11.24 -20.17
N VAL A 221 5.01 12.40 -19.57
CA VAL A 221 5.00 12.59 -18.10
C VAL A 221 3.63 12.27 -17.52
N VAL A 222 2.56 12.92 -17.99
CA VAL A 222 1.22 12.76 -17.45
C VAL A 222 0.69 11.33 -17.61
N LEU A 223 0.88 10.73 -18.80
CA LEU A 223 0.38 9.39 -19.08
C LEU A 223 1.13 8.33 -18.27
N THR A 224 2.44 8.48 -18.03
CA THR A 224 3.23 7.55 -17.22
C THR A 224 2.70 7.48 -15.78
N LEU A 225 2.18 8.56 -15.23
CA LEU A 225 1.66 8.60 -13.87
C LEU A 225 0.33 7.86 -13.69
N VAL A 226 -0.44 7.61 -14.77
CA VAL A 226 -1.81 7.06 -14.67
C VAL A 226 -1.85 5.69 -13.98
N GLY A 227 -0.95 4.76 -14.32
CA GLY A 227 -0.93 3.42 -13.71
C GLY A 227 -0.58 3.46 -12.23
N PHE A 228 0.35 4.31 -11.82
CA PHE A 228 0.70 4.48 -10.42
C PHE A 228 -0.38 5.23 -9.63
N ALA A 229 -1.05 6.21 -10.25
CA ALA A 229 -2.21 6.89 -9.67
C ALA A 229 -3.39 5.91 -9.47
N PHE A 230 -3.64 5.02 -10.45
CA PHE A 230 -4.60 3.93 -10.32
C PHE A 230 -4.25 3.02 -9.13
N LYS A 231 -2.99 2.61 -9.00
CA LYS A 231 -2.53 1.72 -7.94
C LYS A 231 -2.60 2.38 -6.55
N THR A 232 -2.36 3.69 -6.47
CA THR A 232 -2.54 4.48 -5.25
C THR A 232 -4.02 4.64 -4.89
N ALA A 233 -4.94 4.40 -5.83
CA ALA A 233 -6.37 4.66 -5.74
C ALA A 233 -6.72 6.16 -5.77
N ALA A 234 -5.95 6.94 -6.55
CA ALA A 234 -6.25 8.36 -6.76
C ALA A 234 -7.53 8.54 -7.60
N VAL A 235 -8.33 9.54 -7.28
CA VAL A 235 -9.51 9.93 -8.08
C VAL A 235 -9.01 10.60 -9.37
N PRO A 236 -9.51 10.21 -10.57
CA PRO A 236 -10.71 9.39 -10.82
C PRO A 236 -10.49 7.86 -10.86
N PHE A 237 -9.29 7.38 -10.70
CA PHE A 237 -8.92 5.96 -10.90
C PHE A 237 -9.25 5.04 -9.70
N HIS A 238 -10.03 5.49 -8.73
CA HIS A 238 -10.31 4.84 -7.44
C HIS A 238 -11.48 3.85 -7.45
N PHE A 239 -12.30 3.83 -8.47
CA PHE A 239 -13.63 3.17 -8.50
C PHE A 239 -13.59 1.65 -8.26
N TRP A 240 -12.45 1.02 -8.45
CA TRP A 240 -12.26 -0.40 -8.18
C TRP A 240 -12.21 -0.73 -6.67
N VAL A 241 -11.78 0.20 -5.81
CA VAL A 241 -11.44 -0.06 -4.40
C VAL A 241 -12.63 -0.54 -3.57
N PRO A 242 -13.80 0.13 -3.56
CA PRO A 242 -14.91 -0.27 -2.69
C PRO A 242 -15.47 -1.66 -3.02
N ASP A 243 -15.54 -2.02 -4.29
CA ASP A 243 -16.07 -3.30 -4.72
C ASP A 243 -15.03 -4.41 -4.56
N THR A 244 -13.75 -4.13 -4.84
CA THR A 244 -12.66 -5.07 -4.66
C THR A 244 -12.50 -5.47 -3.21
N TYR A 245 -12.54 -4.53 -2.25
CA TYR A 245 -12.38 -4.86 -0.84
C TYR A 245 -13.55 -5.68 -0.28
N VAL A 246 -14.75 -5.48 -0.81
CA VAL A 246 -15.93 -6.29 -0.43
C VAL A 246 -15.91 -7.68 -1.06
N GLY A 247 -15.46 -7.82 -2.30
CA GLY A 247 -15.41 -9.11 -2.99
C GLY A 247 -14.24 -10.00 -2.58
N ALA A 248 -13.09 -9.40 -2.23
CA ALA A 248 -11.90 -10.11 -1.80
C ALA A 248 -12.07 -10.84 -0.46
N PRO A 249 -11.26 -11.86 -0.16
CA PRO A 249 -11.04 -12.28 1.21
C PRO A 249 -10.54 -11.10 2.07
N LEU A 250 -11.03 -10.97 3.31
CA LEU A 250 -10.66 -9.82 4.17
C LEU A 250 -9.15 -9.61 4.36
N PRO A 251 -8.31 -10.65 4.52
CA PRO A 251 -6.87 -10.49 4.56
C PRO A 251 -6.29 -9.88 3.29
N ILE A 252 -6.86 -10.21 2.13
CA ILE A 252 -6.44 -9.65 0.84
C ILE A 252 -6.90 -8.19 0.69
N ALA A 253 -8.10 -7.85 1.16
CA ALA A 253 -8.52 -6.45 1.24
C ALA A 253 -7.57 -5.62 2.13
N ALA A 254 -7.15 -6.17 3.29
CA ALA A 254 -6.16 -5.57 4.17
C ALA A 254 -4.80 -5.39 3.45
N TYR A 255 -4.31 -6.43 2.79
CA TYR A 255 -3.09 -6.40 1.99
C TYR A 255 -3.12 -5.30 0.92
N LEU A 256 -4.17 -5.27 0.09
CA LEU A 256 -4.33 -4.29 -0.97
C LEU A 256 -4.43 -2.85 -0.45
N SER A 257 -5.02 -2.67 0.73
CA SER A 257 -5.22 -1.34 1.33
C SER A 257 -3.90 -0.67 1.73
N VAL A 258 -2.85 -1.45 1.97
CA VAL A 258 -1.53 -0.99 2.42
C VAL A 258 -0.48 -1.26 1.35
N VAL A 259 -0.23 -2.52 1.01
CA VAL A 259 0.84 -2.92 0.08
C VAL A 259 0.53 -2.42 -1.33
N GLY A 260 -0.72 -2.53 -1.80
CA GLY A 260 -1.12 -1.98 -3.09
C GLY A 260 -0.86 -0.48 -3.22
N LYS A 261 -1.09 0.30 -2.14
CA LYS A 261 -0.79 1.73 -2.14
C LYS A 261 0.70 2.02 -2.07
N ALA A 262 1.46 1.21 -1.32
CA ALA A 262 2.92 1.33 -1.25
C ALA A 262 3.55 1.20 -2.66
N VAL A 263 3.07 0.26 -3.45
CA VAL A 263 3.45 0.10 -4.86
C VAL A 263 3.12 1.36 -5.66
N GLY A 264 1.90 1.91 -5.50
CA GLY A 264 1.45 3.10 -6.24
C GLY A 264 2.27 4.34 -5.91
N PHE A 265 2.35 4.73 -4.64
CA PHE A 265 3.03 5.97 -4.27
C PHE A 265 4.55 5.88 -4.43
N SER A 266 5.17 4.71 -4.23
CA SER A 266 6.61 4.57 -4.47
C SER A 266 6.95 4.70 -5.95
N GLY A 267 6.13 4.14 -6.84
CA GLY A 267 6.29 4.36 -8.27
C GLY A 267 6.08 5.81 -8.69
N LEU A 268 5.07 6.51 -8.12
CA LEU A 268 4.89 7.95 -8.34
C LEU A 268 6.14 8.74 -7.93
N ILE A 269 6.69 8.47 -6.75
CA ILE A 269 7.90 9.14 -6.25
C ILE A 269 9.08 8.92 -7.21
N LEU A 270 9.35 7.68 -7.60
CA LEU A 270 10.46 7.35 -8.50
C LEU A 270 10.31 8.02 -9.88
N VAL A 271 9.10 8.04 -10.42
CA VAL A 271 8.86 8.69 -11.73
C VAL A 271 8.91 10.20 -11.62
N THR A 272 8.33 10.82 -10.59
CA THR A 272 8.26 12.30 -10.49
C THR A 272 9.56 12.90 -10.00
N VAL A 273 10.06 12.43 -8.85
CA VAL A 273 11.19 13.09 -8.16
C VAL A 273 12.53 12.62 -8.71
N VAL A 274 12.64 11.34 -9.10
CA VAL A 274 13.92 10.79 -9.59
C VAL A 274 14.05 10.92 -11.11
N ALA A 275 13.01 10.50 -11.88
CA ALA A 275 13.11 10.50 -13.34
C ALA A 275 12.77 11.84 -14.00
N LEU A 276 11.81 12.60 -13.43
CA LEU A 276 11.22 13.78 -14.08
C LEU A 276 11.23 15.03 -13.17
N PRO A 277 12.34 15.33 -12.45
CA PRO A 277 12.38 16.46 -11.52
C PRO A 277 12.18 17.82 -12.25
N SER A 278 12.64 17.96 -13.48
CA SER A 278 12.53 19.19 -14.28
C SER A 278 11.12 19.47 -14.81
N TYR A 279 10.18 18.51 -14.72
CA TYR A 279 8.78 18.67 -15.13
C TYR A 279 7.85 18.85 -13.92
N GLY A 280 8.35 19.38 -12.81
CA GLY A 280 7.58 19.69 -11.61
C GLY A 280 6.39 20.61 -11.86
N ASP A 281 6.51 21.54 -12.83
CA ASP A 281 5.44 22.43 -13.31
C ASP A 281 4.29 21.69 -14.01
N VAL A 282 4.51 20.46 -14.50
CA VAL A 282 3.51 19.61 -15.13
C VAL A 282 2.89 18.66 -14.11
N TRP A 283 3.72 17.84 -13.43
CA TRP A 283 3.17 16.81 -12.52
C TRP A 283 2.76 17.36 -11.16
N GLY A 284 3.33 18.45 -10.68
CA GLY A 284 3.01 19.06 -9.38
C GLY A 284 1.54 19.48 -9.28
N PRO A 285 1.05 20.38 -10.17
CA PRO A 285 -0.36 20.80 -10.19
C PRO A 285 -1.32 19.62 -10.40
N ALA A 286 -0.95 18.66 -11.28
CA ALA A 286 -1.77 17.48 -11.54
C ALA A 286 -1.94 16.63 -10.27
N LEU A 287 -0.85 16.33 -9.56
CA LEU A 287 -0.89 15.55 -8.31
C LEU A 287 -1.58 16.32 -7.17
N ALA A 288 -1.42 17.64 -7.08
CA ALA A 288 -2.12 18.47 -6.09
C ALA A 288 -3.65 18.43 -6.30
N ALA A 289 -4.10 18.52 -7.55
CA ALA A 289 -5.52 18.38 -7.89
C ALA A 289 -6.02 16.97 -7.58
N LEU A 290 -5.26 15.93 -7.99
CA LEU A 290 -5.61 14.53 -7.69
C LEU A 290 -5.68 14.30 -6.17
N ALA A 291 -4.75 14.85 -5.38
CA ALA A 291 -4.75 14.75 -3.92
C ALA A 291 -6.03 15.36 -3.32
N ALA A 292 -6.39 16.58 -3.73
CA ALA A 292 -7.60 17.27 -3.25
C ALA A 292 -8.88 16.50 -3.58
N PHE A 293 -9.04 16.04 -4.82
CA PHE A 293 -10.19 15.24 -5.24
C PHE A 293 -10.22 13.89 -4.53
N THR A 294 -9.08 13.23 -4.35
CA THR A 294 -8.99 11.91 -3.73
C THR A 294 -9.38 11.97 -2.25
N MET A 295 -8.88 12.96 -1.50
CA MET A 295 -9.31 13.19 -0.11
C MET A 295 -10.81 13.42 -0.02
N THR A 296 -11.34 14.31 -0.86
CA THR A 296 -12.74 14.73 -0.78
C THR A 296 -13.69 13.60 -1.17
N VAL A 297 -13.47 12.95 -2.30
CA VAL A 297 -14.32 11.84 -2.77
C VAL A 297 -14.24 10.65 -1.81
N GLY A 298 -13.05 10.32 -1.31
CA GLY A 298 -12.86 9.24 -0.35
C GLY A 298 -13.62 9.50 0.97
N ASN A 299 -13.47 10.69 1.56
CA ASN A 299 -14.13 11.04 2.82
C ASN A 299 -15.65 11.18 2.67
N VAL A 300 -16.14 11.78 1.58
CA VAL A 300 -17.59 11.86 1.30
C VAL A 300 -18.16 10.47 1.05
N GLY A 301 -17.42 9.59 0.34
CA GLY A 301 -17.81 8.19 0.13
C GLY A 301 -17.92 7.41 1.45
N ALA A 302 -16.96 7.59 2.36
CA ALA A 302 -16.98 6.99 3.71
C ALA A 302 -18.16 7.52 4.55
N LEU A 303 -18.41 8.83 4.53
CA LEU A 303 -19.51 9.47 5.26
C LEU A 303 -20.89 8.94 4.85
N ARG A 304 -21.06 8.59 3.57
CA ARG A 304 -22.31 8.08 3.02
C ARG A 304 -22.60 6.61 3.33
N GLN A 305 -21.71 5.91 4.06
CA GLN A 305 -21.94 4.51 4.36
C GLN A 305 -23.02 4.34 5.43
N GLN A 306 -24.05 3.57 5.12
CA GLN A 306 -25.13 3.26 6.05
C GLN A 306 -24.72 2.12 6.98
N ALA A 307 -24.86 2.29 8.29
CA ALA A 307 -24.39 1.34 9.30
C ALA A 307 -25.03 -0.06 9.19
N THR A 308 -26.26 -0.16 8.70
CA THR A 308 -27.02 -1.41 8.58
C THR A 308 -26.84 -2.13 7.24
N ARG A 309 -26.17 -1.49 6.26
CA ARG A 309 -25.93 -2.09 4.95
C ARG A 309 -24.91 -3.21 5.04
N ALA A 310 -25.14 -4.30 4.32
CA ALA A 310 -24.19 -5.41 4.24
C ALA A 310 -22.80 -4.93 3.78
N TYR A 311 -21.76 -5.39 4.47
CA TYR A 311 -20.36 -5.04 4.25
C TYR A 311 -20.04 -3.55 4.44
N SER A 312 -20.88 -2.81 5.16
CA SER A 312 -20.67 -1.36 5.34
C SER A 312 -19.38 -1.04 6.09
N ALA A 313 -18.92 -1.88 7.01
CA ALA A 313 -17.64 -1.68 7.70
C ALA A 313 -16.46 -1.77 6.72
N VAL A 314 -16.44 -2.81 5.87
CA VAL A 314 -15.40 -2.99 4.84
C VAL A 314 -15.48 -1.87 3.80
N ARG A 315 -16.68 -1.46 3.37
CA ARG A 315 -16.86 -0.33 2.44
C ARG A 315 -16.41 0.99 3.04
N LEU A 316 -16.65 1.21 4.34
CA LEU A 316 -16.17 2.42 5.02
C LEU A 316 -14.64 2.43 5.04
N LEU A 317 -13.98 1.32 5.41
CA LEU A 317 -12.53 1.20 5.37
C LEU A 317 -11.99 1.39 3.94
N ALA A 318 -12.69 0.90 2.92
CA ALA A 318 -12.31 1.08 1.52
C ALA A 318 -12.34 2.56 1.10
N TRP A 319 -13.42 3.27 1.39
CA TRP A 319 -13.54 4.70 1.10
C TRP A 319 -12.59 5.55 1.94
N SER A 320 -12.44 5.21 3.23
CA SER A 320 -11.42 5.78 4.10
C SER A 320 -10.03 5.61 3.48
N SER A 321 -9.72 4.42 2.98
CA SER A 321 -8.46 4.10 2.30
C SER A 321 -8.22 4.96 1.05
N VAL A 322 -9.28 5.30 0.29
CA VAL A 322 -9.20 6.29 -0.81
C VAL A 322 -8.86 7.67 -0.26
N GLY A 323 -9.56 8.13 0.77
CA GLY A 323 -9.25 9.42 1.41
C GLY A 323 -7.82 9.52 1.92
N GLN A 324 -7.32 8.45 2.56
CA GLN A 324 -5.93 8.37 3.05
C GLN A 324 -4.90 8.40 1.90
N ALA A 325 -5.23 7.84 0.73
CA ALA A 325 -4.40 7.96 -0.46
C ALA A 325 -4.22 9.43 -0.89
N GLY A 326 -5.26 10.24 -0.75
CA GLY A 326 -5.16 11.68 -1.01
C GLY A 326 -4.12 12.37 -0.11
N TYR A 327 -4.06 12.03 1.18
CA TYR A 327 -3.03 12.56 2.08
C TYR A 327 -1.62 12.09 1.70
N LEU A 328 -1.44 10.85 1.20
CA LEU A 328 -0.16 10.35 0.70
C LEU A 328 0.33 11.12 -0.53
N LEU A 329 -0.59 11.59 -1.39
CA LEU A 329 -0.26 12.35 -2.60
C LEU A 329 0.16 13.79 -2.31
N VAL A 330 -0.29 14.40 -1.20
CA VAL A 330 0.00 15.80 -0.88
C VAL A 330 1.49 16.10 -0.84
N PRO A 331 2.34 15.38 -0.06
CA PRO A 331 3.76 15.69 -0.02
C PRO A 331 4.48 15.38 -1.34
N ILE A 332 3.99 14.39 -2.11
CA ILE A 332 4.53 14.12 -3.46
C ILE A 332 4.28 15.33 -4.36
N ALA A 333 3.07 15.88 -4.37
CA ALA A 333 2.77 17.10 -5.10
C ALA A 333 3.59 18.28 -4.60
N SER A 334 3.79 18.38 -3.28
CA SER A 334 4.59 19.44 -2.65
C SER A 334 6.06 19.40 -3.05
N ALA A 335 6.60 18.21 -3.36
CA ALA A 335 7.98 18.06 -3.81
C ALA A 335 8.31 18.86 -5.09
N ALA A 336 7.30 19.11 -5.94
CA ALA A 336 7.46 19.93 -7.15
C ALA A 336 7.80 21.40 -6.86
N TYR A 337 7.40 21.89 -5.69
CA TYR A 337 7.52 23.30 -5.30
C TYR A 337 8.47 23.52 -4.12
N SER A 338 8.91 22.41 -3.50
CA SER A 338 9.79 22.46 -2.34
C SER A 338 11.25 22.67 -2.75
N LYS A 339 11.99 23.43 -1.95
CA LYS A 339 13.46 23.51 -2.06
C LYS A 339 14.15 22.20 -1.65
N ASP A 340 13.47 21.40 -0.85
CA ASP A 340 13.91 20.11 -0.35
C ASP A 340 12.82 19.07 -0.64
N ALA A 341 12.89 18.49 -1.84
CA ALA A 341 11.95 17.47 -2.30
C ALA A 341 12.03 16.20 -1.43
N GLU A 342 13.21 15.84 -0.93
CA GLU A 342 13.39 14.63 -0.11
C GLU A 342 12.66 14.75 1.23
N LYS A 343 12.67 15.93 1.87
CA LYS A 343 11.90 16.19 3.09
C LYS A 343 10.39 16.02 2.85
N ALA A 344 9.89 16.50 1.71
CA ALA A 344 8.49 16.30 1.34
C ALA A 344 8.17 14.81 1.16
N ILE A 345 9.01 14.06 0.43
CA ILE A 345 8.85 12.62 0.24
C ILE A 345 8.94 11.86 1.57
N GLY A 346 9.84 12.26 2.46
CA GLY A 346 9.93 11.71 3.82
C GLY A 346 8.62 11.81 4.60
N SER A 347 7.85 12.89 4.39
CA SER A 347 6.51 13.03 4.98
C SER A 347 5.50 12.02 4.41
N THR A 348 5.57 11.68 3.11
CA THR A 348 4.77 10.58 2.53
C THR A 348 5.14 9.24 3.17
N VAL A 349 6.43 8.94 3.32
CA VAL A 349 6.90 7.70 3.93
C VAL A 349 6.48 7.59 5.39
N ALA A 350 6.64 8.65 6.16
CA ALA A 350 6.18 8.71 7.56
C ALA A 350 4.67 8.45 7.68
N TYR A 351 3.89 9.10 6.83
CA TYR A 351 2.44 8.90 6.79
C TYR A 351 2.06 7.47 6.40
N ALA A 352 2.74 6.90 5.40
CA ALA A 352 2.49 5.54 4.92
C ALA A 352 2.77 4.48 5.98
N LEU A 353 3.86 4.62 6.74
CA LEU A 353 4.20 3.70 7.84
C LEU A 353 3.15 3.73 8.96
N MET A 354 2.70 4.92 9.37
CA MET A 354 1.60 5.06 10.32
C MET A 354 0.32 4.42 9.79
N TYR A 355 -0.07 4.79 8.58
CA TYR A 355 -1.28 4.30 7.95
C TYR A 355 -1.27 2.76 7.84
N ALA A 356 -0.14 2.16 7.46
CA ALA A 356 0.00 0.71 7.33
C ALA A 356 -0.35 -0.03 8.63
N VAL A 357 0.26 0.37 9.74
CA VAL A 357 0.03 -0.26 11.06
C VAL A 357 -1.42 -0.13 11.48
N VAL A 358 -1.96 1.09 11.41
CA VAL A 358 -3.29 1.40 11.91
C VAL A 358 -4.39 0.75 11.06
N ASN A 359 -4.23 0.80 9.74
CA ASN A 359 -5.24 0.27 8.83
C ASN A 359 -5.27 -1.27 8.82
N LEU A 360 -4.09 -1.93 8.84
CA LEU A 360 -4.02 -3.38 8.98
C LEU A 360 -4.62 -3.84 10.31
N GLY A 361 -4.39 -3.10 11.39
CA GLY A 361 -4.99 -3.37 12.67
C GLY A 361 -6.52 -3.23 12.67
N ALA A 362 -7.06 -2.22 12.02
CA ALA A 362 -8.50 -2.07 11.84
C ALA A 362 -9.11 -3.22 11.04
N PHE A 363 -8.46 -3.66 9.95
CA PHE A 363 -8.86 -4.84 9.20
C PHE A 363 -8.73 -6.14 9.99
N ALA A 364 -7.73 -6.26 10.87
CA ALA A 364 -7.57 -7.43 11.73
C ALA A 364 -8.76 -7.58 12.71
N VAL A 365 -9.21 -6.47 13.31
CA VAL A 365 -10.43 -6.49 14.14
C VAL A 365 -11.69 -6.71 13.29
N ALA A 366 -11.74 -6.16 12.07
CA ALA A 366 -12.84 -6.44 11.14
C ALA A 366 -12.91 -7.93 10.76
N ALA A 367 -11.76 -8.60 10.60
CA ALA A 367 -11.69 -10.04 10.37
C ALA A 367 -12.19 -10.84 11.59
N LEU A 368 -11.93 -10.36 12.81
CA LEU A 368 -12.48 -10.99 14.02
C LEU A 368 -14.01 -10.90 14.04
N VAL A 369 -14.59 -9.73 13.79
CA VAL A 369 -16.05 -9.53 13.79
C VAL A 369 -16.72 -10.32 12.66
N ALA A 370 -16.09 -10.43 11.49
CA ALA A 370 -16.61 -11.18 10.35
C ALA A 370 -16.84 -12.67 10.65
N ARG A 371 -16.13 -13.26 11.61
CA ARG A 371 -16.29 -14.67 12.01
C ARG A 371 -17.64 -14.97 12.64
N THR A 372 -18.22 -14.01 13.33
CA THR A 372 -19.56 -14.15 13.97
C THR A 372 -20.64 -13.38 13.21
N SER A 373 -20.24 -12.35 12.46
CA SER A 373 -21.13 -11.49 11.67
C SER A 373 -20.62 -11.39 10.24
N PRO A 374 -20.87 -12.41 9.38
CA PRO A 374 -20.28 -12.49 8.02
C PRO A 374 -20.62 -11.31 7.11
N LEU A 375 -21.76 -10.64 7.35
CA LEU A 375 -22.15 -9.43 6.60
C LEU A 375 -21.35 -8.18 6.99
N ASN A 376 -20.59 -8.23 8.05
CA ASN A 376 -19.64 -7.21 8.50
C ASN A 376 -20.20 -5.79 8.36
N ARG A 377 -21.34 -5.55 9.01
CA ARG A 377 -22.00 -4.25 9.05
C ARG A 377 -21.39 -3.39 10.14
N ILE A 378 -21.39 -2.08 10.00
CA ILE A 378 -20.97 -1.18 11.07
C ILE A 378 -21.85 -1.40 12.33
N SER A 379 -23.14 -1.69 12.16
CA SER A 379 -24.04 -2.03 13.27
C SER A 379 -23.62 -3.29 14.06
N ASP A 380 -22.92 -4.23 13.42
CA ASP A 380 -22.49 -5.49 14.05
C ASP A 380 -21.38 -5.25 15.11
N TYR A 381 -20.76 -4.07 15.11
CA TYR A 381 -19.74 -3.64 16.09
C TYR A 381 -20.36 -3.04 17.36
N ARG A 382 -21.68 -2.85 17.40
CA ARG A 382 -22.35 -2.31 18.58
C ARG A 382 -22.14 -3.24 19.78
N GLY A 383 -21.66 -2.66 20.87
CA GLY A 383 -21.38 -3.40 22.10
C GLY A 383 -20.19 -4.35 22.00
N LEU A 384 -19.27 -4.14 21.05
CA LEU A 384 -18.05 -4.95 20.93
C LEU A 384 -17.24 -4.92 22.23
N TYR A 385 -17.27 -3.81 22.98
CA TYR A 385 -16.61 -3.69 24.28
C TYR A 385 -17.13 -4.73 25.31
N ALA A 386 -18.41 -5.04 25.32
CA ALA A 386 -18.98 -6.05 26.21
C ALA A 386 -18.56 -7.48 25.84
N ARG A 387 -18.37 -7.76 24.54
CA ARG A 387 -18.01 -9.08 23.99
C ARG A 387 -16.51 -9.34 23.98
N SER A 388 -15.73 -8.35 23.63
CA SER A 388 -14.26 -8.40 23.50
C SER A 388 -13.66 -7.02 23.81
N PRO A 389 -13.46 -6.68 25.11
CA PRO A 389 -13.04 -5.34 25.53
C PRO A 389 -11.76 -4.88 24.87
N LEU A 390 -10.76 -5.76 24.82
CA LEU A 390 -9.46 -5.44 24.24
C LEU A 390 -9.54 -5.14 22.74
N SER A 391 -10.31 -5.95 21.98
CA SER A 391 -10.49 -5.70 20.54
C SER A 391 -11.25 -4.41 20.26
N ALA A 392 -12.22 -4.04 21.11
CA ALA A 392 -12.94 -2.78 21.00
C ALA A 392 -12.04 -1.58 21.29
N LEU A 393 -11.21 -1.66 22.34
CA LEU A 393 -10.23 -0.59 22.67
C LEU A 393 -9.21 -0.43 21.55
N ILE A 394 -8.69 -1.53 21.01
CA ILE A 394 -7.71 -1.53 19.91
C ILE A 394 -8.33 -0.92 18.64
N LEU A 395 -9.55 -1.34 18.25
CA LEU A 395 -10.23 -0.76 17.09
C LEU A 395 -10.52 0.73 17.30
N GLY A 396 -11.02 1.11 18.47
CA GLY A 396 -11.26 2.51 18.83
C GLY A 396 -9.97 3.34 18.72
N PHE A 397 -8.86 2.83 19.25
CA PHE A 397 -7.55 3.45 19.11
C PHE A 397 -7.15 3.64 17.63
N PHE A 398 -7.31 2.62 16.79
CA PHE A 398 -6.98 2.73 15.36
C PHE A 398 -7.88 3.73 14.62
N LEU A 399 -9.18 3.75 14.91
CA LEU A 399 -10.10 4.71 14.32
C LEU A 399 -9.73 6.15 14.73
N LEU A 400 -9.32 6.37 15.98
CA LEU A 400 -8.84 7.67 16.46
C LEU A 400 -7.49 8.05 15.83
N CYS A 401 -6.56 7.09 15.61
CA CYS A 401 -5.34 7.33 14.85
C CYS A 401 -5.64 7.79 13.42
N LEU A 402 -6.57 7.11 12.72
CA LEU A 402 -6.98 7.48 11.36
C LEU A 402 -7.67 8.86 11.33
N ALA A 403 -8.42 9.18 12.36
CA ALA A 403 -9.01 10.50 12.55
C ALA A 403 -7.95 11.59 12.80
N GLY A 404 -6.84 11.25 13.46
CA GLY A 404 -5.81 12.18 13.91
C GLY A 404 -6.14 12.79 15.28
N LEU A 405 -6.76 12.00 16.16
CA LEU A 405 -7.14 12.42 17.52
C LEU A 405 -6.38 11.62 18.59
N PRO A 406 -6.08 12.26 19.75
CA PRO A 406 -5.63 11.50 20.91
C PRO A 406 -6.62 10.39 21.30
N PRO A 407 -6.15 9.24 21.79
CA PRO A 407 -4.77 8.87 22.12
C PRO A 407 -3.91 8.44 20.90
N GLY A 408 -4.41 8.53 19.69
CA GLY A 408 -3.73 8.18 18.45
C GLY A 408 -2.69 9.23 18.03
N ILE A 409 -1.69 9.50 18.87
CA ILE A 409 -0.70 10.57 18.69
C ILE A 409 0.05 10.43 17.37
N ILE A 410 0.42 9.22 16.97
CA ILE A 410 1.14 9.01 15.70
C ILE A 410 0.31 9.45 14.49
N GLY A 411 -1.01 9.23 14.50
CA GLY A 411 -1.91 9.68 13.43
C GLY A 411 -2.00 11.20 13.33
N LEU A 412 -2.00 11.88 14.48
CA LEU A 412 -1.98 13.34 14.52
C LEU A 412 -0.66 13.89 13.95
N PHE A 413 0.49 13.42 14.45
CA PHE A 413 1.80 13.90 13.99
C PHE A 413 2.05 13.58 12.52
N ALA A 414 1.68 12.40 12.04
CA ALA A 414 1.81 12.07 10.63
C ALA A 414 0.98 13.01 9.72
N LYS A 415 -0.23 13.42 10.15
CA LYS A 415 -1.00 14.45 9.44
C LYS A 415 -0.31 15.81 9.50
N VAL A 416 0.23 16.21 10.66
CA VAL A 416 0.93 17.49 10.81
C VAL A 416 2.12 17.58 9.85
N THR A 417 2.90 16.51 9.64
CA THR A 417 4.01 16.54 8.67
C THR A 417 3.53 16.74 7.24
N VAL A 418 2.39 16.12 6.87
CA VAL A 418 1.78 16.31 5.54
C VAL A 418 1.27 17.75 5.37
N PHE A 419 0.66 18.33 6.41
CA PHE A 419 0.26 19.74 6.42
C PHE A 419 1.46 20.67 6.28
N ALA A 420 2.53 20.42 7.04
CA ALA A 420 3.75 21.20 6.96
C ALA A 420 4.34 21.17 5.54
N ALA A 421 4.40 19.99 4.90
CA ALA A 421 4.88 19.85 3.53
C ALA A 421 4.06 20.69 2.54
N ALA A 422 2.73 20.74 2.67
CA ALA A 422 1.87 21.54 1.81
C ALA A 422 2.09 23.06 2.04
N VAL A 423 2.23 23.49 3.29
CA VAL A 423 2.46 24.90 3.63
C VAL A 423 3.85 25.37 3.19
N ASP A 424 4.89 24.57 3.48
CA ASP A 424 6.28 24.86 3.10
C ASP A 424 6.44 24.98 1.57
N ALA A 425 5.64 24.23 0.81
CA ALA A 425 5.60 24.28 -0.65
C ALA A 425 4.72 25.42 -1.21
N GLY A 426 4.13 26.27 -0.37
CA GLY A 426 3.23 27.34 -0.81
C GLY A 426 1.83 26.86 -1.26
N LEU A 427 1.48 25.60 -1.04
CA LEU A 427 0.17 25.02 -1.38
C LEU A 427 -0.87 25.23 -0.27
N GLY A 428 -1.01 26.45 0.24
CA GLY A 428 -1.92 26.78 1.33
C GLY A 428 -3.40 26.42 1.06
N TRP A 429 -3.84 26.54 -0.22
CA TRP A 429 -5.17 26.11 -0.63
C TRP A 429 -5.39 24.61 -0.39
N LEU A 430 -4.37 23.78 -0.65
CA LEU A 430 -4.43 22.32 -0.47
C LEU A 430 -4.46 22.00 1.04
N ALA A 431 -3.74 22.75 1.87
CA ALA A 431 -3.82 22.62 3.32
C ALA A 431 -5.24 22.93 3.85
N VAL A 432 -5.94 23.93 3.28
CA VAL A 432 -7.36 24.19 3.62
C VAL A 432 -8.25 23.02 3.23
N VAL A 433 -8.08 22.45 2.02
CA VAL A 433 -8.81 21.26 1.59
C VAL A 433 -8.54 20.09 2.53
N MET A 434 -7.29 19.88 2.95
CA MET A 434 -6.92 18.87 3.94
C MET A 434 -7.67 19.07 5.25
N ALA A 435 -7.69 20.30 5.80
CA ALA A 435 -8.36 20.61 7.07
C ALA A 435 -9.87 20.29 7.01
N VAL A 436 -10.56 20.69 5.94
CA VAL A 436 -11.96 20.35 5.72
C VAL A 436 -12.17 18.83 5.68
N ASN A 437 -11.30 18.11 4.98
CA ASN A 437 -11.37 16.66 4.87
C ASN A 437 -11.08 15.94 6.20
N VAL A 438 -10.21 16.49 7.05
CA VAL A 438 -10.02 15.98 8.43
C VAL A 438 -11.32 16.09 9.22
N VAL A 439 -12.01 17.23 9.15
CA VAL A 439 -13.31 17.42 9.85
C VAL A 439 -14.36 16.44 9.36
N ILE A 440 -14.46 16.21 8.04
CA ILE A 440 -15.39 15.20 7.48
C ILE A 440 -15.05 13.80 8.02
N ALA A 441 -13.77 13.47 8.04
CA ALA A 441 -13.30 12.16 8.51
C ALA A 441 -13.59 11.92 10.00
N LEU A 442 -13.47 12.94 10.83
CA LEU A 442 -13.79 12.88 12.26
C LEU A 442 -15.20 12.32 12.49
N PHE A 443 -16.18 12.76 11.70
CA PHE A 443 -17.57 12.37 11.91
C PHE A 443 -17.78 10.85 11.82
N TYR A 444 -17.35 10.21 10.73
CA TYR A 444 -17.63 8.79 10.56
C TYR A 444 -16.73 7.90 11.44
N TYR A 445 -15.50 8.32 11.75
CA TYR A 445 -14.65 7.58 12.67
C TYR A 445 -15.17 7.64 14.11
N LEU A 446 -15.59 8.82 14.59
CA LEU A 446 -16.16 8.97 15.91
C LEU A 446 -17.49 8.24 16.04
N GLN A 447 -18.34 8.30 14.99
CA GLN A 447 -19.60 7.56 14.97
C GLN A 447 -19.37 6.06 15.13
N TRP A 448 -18.39 5.49 14.42
CA TRP A 448 -18.06 4.08 14.55
C TRP A 448 -17.44 3.78 15.93
N THR A 449 -16.53 4.62 16.40
CA THR A 449 -15.91 4.47 17.73
C THR A 449 -16.96 4.47 18.84
N THR A 450 -17.92 5.40 18.84
CA THR A 450 -18.97 5.43 19.87
C THR A 450 -19.85 4.19 19.86
N LEU A 451 -20.07 3.59 18.69
CA LEU A 451 -20.87 2.36 18.56
C LEU A 451 -20.24 1.18 19.30
N LEU A 452 -18.91 1.11 19.38
CA LEU A 452 -18.18 0.04 20.06
C LEU A 452 -18.56 -0.08 21.55
N PHE A 453 -18.87 1.06 22.17
CA PHE A 453 -19.12 1.20 23.62
C PHE A 453 -20.61 1.27 23.98
N ARG A 454 -21.52 1.29 22.98
CA ARG A 454 -22.96 1.24 23.25
C ARG A 454 -23.38 -0.11 23.80
N ALA A 455 -24.52 -0.17 24.51
CA ALA A 455 -25.09 -1.42 24.96
C ALA A 455 -25.33 -2.40 23.78
N PRO A 456 -24.98 -3.68 23.94
CA PRO A 456 -25.26 -4.70 22.93
C PRO A 456 -26.76 -4.88 22.71
N GLU A 457 -27.17 -5.26 21.52
CA GLU A 457 -28.52 -5.69 21.20
C GLU A 457 -28.54 -7.21 21.30
N GLY A 458 -29.09 -7.77 22.40
CA GLY A 458 -29.18 -9.20 22.65
C GLY A 458 -28.09 -9.79 23.56
N GLU A 459 -28.10 -11.10 23.71
CA GLU A 459 -27.14 -11.84 24.54
C GLU A 459 -25.72 -11.74 23.96
N SER A 460 -24.74 -11.51 24.84
CA SER A 460 -23.35 -11.27 24.49
C SER A 460 -22.54 -12.57 24.62
N GLU A 461 -22.37 -13.32 23.53
CA GLU A 461 -21.38 -14.40 23.49
C GLU A 461 -19.95 -13.85 23.41
N LYS A 462 -19.05 -14.39 24.23
CA LYS A 462 -17.63 -14.04 24.20
C LYS A 462 -16.97 -14.61 22.95
N HIS A 463 -16.30 -13.76 22.18
CA HIS A 463 -15.56 -14.18 21.00
C HIS A 463 -14.25 -14.90 21.39
N ARG A 464 -14.11 -16.17 21.00
CA ARG A 464 -12.80 -16.83 21.00
C ARG A 464 -11.96 -16.32 19.82
N VAL A 465 -10.82 -15.70 20.13
CA VAL A 465 -9.90 -15.18 19.11
C VAL A 465 -8.83 -16.24 18.81
N PRO A 466 -8.67 -16.72 17.56
CA PRO A 466 -7.61 -17.65 17.19
C PRO A 466 -6.23 -17.04 17.36
N ALA A 467 -5.22 -17.86 17.70
CA ALA A 467 -3.88 -17.39 17.98
C ALA A 467 -3.23 -16.56 16.85
N PRO A 468 -3.32 -16.94 15.54
CA PRO A 468 -2.75 -16.11 14.48
C PRO A 468 -3.42 -14.73 14.36
N LEU A 469 -4.74 -14.67 14.53
CA LEU A 469 -5.49 -13.43 14.52
C LEU A 469 -5.17 -12.56 15.75
N THR A 470 -5.03 -13.18 16.92
CA THR A 470 -4.55 -12.52 18.14
C THR A 470 -3.17 -11.92 17.93
N ALA A 471 -2.24 -12.67 17.30
CA ALA A 471 -0.90 -12.20 17.01
C ALA A 471 -0.91 -10.98 16.07
N ALA A 472 -1.72 -11.00 15.02
CA ALA A 472 -1.85 -9.87 14.10
C ALA A 472 -2.43 -8.61 14.79
N ILE A 473 -3.50 -8.77 15.59
CA ILE A 473 -4.10 -7.67 16.36
C ILE A 473 -3.11 -7.14 17.41
N ALA A 474 -2.43 -8.02 18.15
CA ALA A 474 -1.48 -7.63 19.18
C ALA A 474 -0.26 -6.92 18.57
N LEU A 475 0.30 -7.44 17.48
CA LEU A 475 1.45 -6.85 16.81
C LEU A 475 1.14 -5.44 16.30
N THR A 476 0.00 -5.27 15.61
CA THR A 476 -0.43 -3.94 15.14
C THR A 476 -0.73 -2.98 16.28
N ALA A 477 -1.33 -3.46 17.38
CA ALA A 477 -1.59 -2.66 18.58
C ALA A 477 -0.29 -2.21 19.26
N VAL A 478 0.66 -3.14 19.46
CA VAL A 478 1.97 -2.83 20.06
C VAL A 478 2.72 -1.82 19.19
N LEU A 479 2.76 -2.03 17.88
CA LEU A 479 3.40 -1.08 16.96
C LEU A 479 2.70 0.29 16.98
N GLY A 480 1.37 0.34 16.94
CA GLY A 480 0.61 1.59 16.98
C GLY A 480 0.83 2.37 18.28
N ILE A 481 0.86 1.68 19.42
CA ILE A 481 1.12 2.29 20.73
C ILE A 481 2.59 2.74 20.84
N ALA A 482 3.54 1.90 20.42
CA ALA A 482 4.96 2.23 20.44
C ALA A 482 5.27 3.45 19.58
N LEU A 483 4.72 3.52 18.36
CA LEU A 483 4.87 4.66 17.47
C LEU A 483 4.14 5.92 17.99
N SER A 484 3.07 5.77 18.75
CA SER A 484 2.42 6.90 19.43
C SER A 484 3.24 7.41 20.63
N GLY A 485 3.94 6.52 21.33
CA GLY A 485 4.84 6.89 22.43
C GLY A 485 6.19 7.45 21.95
N ALA A 486 6.64 7.04 20.78
CA ALA A 486 7.89 7.47 20.17
C ALA A 486 7.70 7.85 18.68
N PRO A 487 6.95 8.91 18.37
CA PRO A 487 6.60 9.28 16.99
C PRO A 487 7.83 9.62 16.14
N GLN A 488 8.91 10.09 16.76
CA GLN A 488 10.18 10.38 16.07
C GLN A 488 10.77 9.17 15.35
N LEU A 489 10.44 7.94 15.72
CA LEU A 489 10.86 6.74 15.00
C LEU A 489 10.40 6.73 13.54
N VAL A 490 9.23 7.32 13.27
CA VAL A 490 8.66 7.46 11.93
C VAL A 490 8.92 8.85 11.38
N LEU A 491 8.77 9.91 12.21
CA LEU A 491 8.91 11.29 11.77
C LEU A 491 10.34 11.64 11.33
N ARG A 492 11.35 10.90 11.78
CA ARG A 492 12.74 11.08 11.32
C ARG A 492 12.87 10.98 9.78
N PHE A 493 12.01 10.25 9.10
CA PHE A 493 12.04 10.15 7.65
C PHE A 493 11.70 11.47 6.95
N SER A 494 10.95 12.37 7.61
CA SER A 494 10.71 13.74 7.10
C SER A 494 11.87 14.71 7.38
N ALA A 495 12.91 14.27 8.06
CA ALA A 495 14.07 15.11 8.41
C ALA A 495 15.41 14.61 7.82
N THR A 496 15.42 13.46 7.16
CA THR A 496 16.66 12.82 6.64
C THR A 496 16.48 12.44 5.18
N GLY A 497 17.54 12.59 4.37
CA GLY A 497 17.56 12.16 2.97
C GLY A 497 17.22 10.67 2.80
N LEU A 498 16.50 10.36 1.73
CA LEU A 498 16.03 9.02 1.39
C LEU A 498 16.73 8.45 0.16
N PHE A 499 17.25 9.31 -0.72
CA PHE A 499 17.98 8.98 -1.94
C PHE A 499 19.46 9.35 -1.84
#